data_0211c5cd8c9dd10a29ca00293d06a332
#
_entry.id   0211c5cd8c9dd10a29ca00293d06a332
#
_cell.length_a   1.000
_cell.length_b   1.000
_cell.length_c   1.000
_cell.angle_alpha   90.00
_cell.angle_beta   90.00
_cell.angle_gamma   90.00
#
_symmetry.space_group_name_H-M   'P 1'
#
loop_
_entity.id
_entity.type
_entity.pdbx_description
1 polymer ?
#
loop_
_entity_poly.entity_id
_entity_poly.type
_entity_poly.pdbx_seq_one_letter_code
_entity_poly.pdbx_strand_id
1 'polypeptide(L)'
;LDHRPDPTKARAQYLPLLELSVEEDPSDDRNLHYLGREYMYRGRWDDCIRTLEHHLSMPTATWKDERAASMRYIALSWLRKGDRARARDWYLRAIAEAPHLREPYMDLARMLYDMEEWDGVLYFTGCALSITIRPKTYICEADSWGSLPHDLRCQALFQTGRRALALDEARAALACAPSDPRLRGNVAVLEQLLGETERSAP
;
A
#
# COMPACT_ATOMS: atom_id res chain seq x y z
N LEU A 1 -2.79 -21.47 10.49
CA LEU A 1 -4.20 -21.24 10.81
C LEU A 1 -4.78 -20.26 9.78
N ASP A 2 -5.60 -20.81 8.90
CA ASP A 2 -6.29 -20.03 7.85
C ASP A 2 -7.43 -19.27 8.55
N HIS A 3 -7.20 -17.99 8.85
CA HIS A 3 -8.23 -17.16 9.47
C HIS A 3 -9.27 -16.79 8.41
N ARG A 4 -10.33 -17.59 8.29
CA ARG A 4 -11.49 -17.21 7.46
C ARG A 4 -12.37 -16.27 8.30
N PRO A 5 -12.55 -15.01 7.84
CA PRO A 5 -13.47 -14.10 8.53
C PRO A 5 -14.88 -14.70 8.51
N ASP A 6 -15.50 -14.76 9.69
CA ASP A 6 -16.89 -15.20 9.81
C ASP A 6 -17.80 -14.14 9.16
N PRO A 7 -18.47 -14.46 8.04
CA PRO A 7 -19.31 -13.50 7.33
C PRO A 7 -20.58 -13.13 8.11
N THR A 8 -20.89 -13.85 9.18
CA THR A 8 -22.07 -13.60 10.03
C THR A 8 -21.79 -12.62 11.17
N LYS A 9 -20.51 -12.37 11.52
CA LYS A 9 -20.14 -11.37 12.51
C LYS A 9 -20.31 -9.98 11.93
N ALA A 10 -21.35 -9.28 12.39
CA ALA A 10 -21.59 -7.89 12.04
C ALA A 10 -20.37 -7.04 12.45
N ARG A 11 -19.57 -6.61 11.49
CA ARG A 11 -18.41 -5.72 11.69
C ARG A 11 -18.82 -4.40 12.41
N ALA A 12 -20.12 -4.10 12.43
CA ALA A 12 -20.69 -2.95 13.12
C ALA A 12 -20.43 -2.95 14.63
N GLN A 13 -20.31 -4.12 15.26
CA GLN A 13 -20.10 -4.23 16.72
C GLN A 13 -18.61 -4.13 17.13
N TYR A 14 -17.69 -4.20 16.15
CA TYR A 14 -16.27 -4.28 16.45
C TYR A 14 -15.71 -2.94 16.98
N LEU A 15 -16.13 -1.82 16.40
CA LEU A 15 -15.67 -0.51 16.84
C LEU A 15 -16.03 -0.17 18.29
N PRO A 16 -17.30 -0.32 18.76
CA PRO A 16 -17.64 -0.06 20.16
C PRO A 16 -16.88 -0.94 21.14
N LEU A 17 -16.57 -2.19 20.76
CA LEU A 17 -15.78 -3.09 21.61
C LEU A 17 -14.32 -2.63 21.72
N LEU A 18 -13.72 -2.14 20.64
CA LEU A 18 -12.36 -1.59 20.67
C LEU A 18 -12.32 -0.27 21.47
N GLU A 19 -13.31 0.61 21.30
CA GLU A 19 -13.42 1.85 22.07
C GLU A 19 -13.49 1.53 23.57
N LEU A 20 -14.34 0.56 23.98
CA LEU A 20 -14.42 0.10 25.35
C LEU A 20 -13.11 -0.52 25.85
N SER A 21 -12.47 -1.39 25.04
CA SER A 21 -11.21 -2.04 25.45
C SER A 21 -10.09 -1.02 25.71
N VAL A 22 -10.02 0.05 24.91
CA VAL A 22 -9.05 1.13 25.11
C VAL A 22 -9.41 2.00 26.32
N GLU A 23 -10.71 2.17 26.63
CA GLU A 23 -11.16 2.85 27.84
C GLU A 23 -10.82 2.06 29.11
N GLU A 24 -11.00 0.72 29.09
CA GLU A 24 -10.69 -0.18 30.21
C GLU A 24 -9.18 -0.35 30.42
N ASP A 25 -8.38 -0.42 29.35
CA ASP A 25 -6.92 -0.48 29.42
C ASP A 25 -6.25 0.47 28.40
N PRO A 26 -6.05 1.74 28.76
CA PRO A 26 -5.38 2.70 27.91
C PRO A 26 -3.89 2.41 27.66
N SER A 27 -3.32 1.43 28.39
CA SER A 27 -1.89 1.05 28.25
C SER A 27 -1.67 -0.08 27.24
N ASP A 28 -2.72 -0.69 26.70
CA ASP A 28 -2.65 -1.70 25.65
C ASP A 28 -2.42 -1.03 24.28
N ASP A 29 -1.16 -1.00 23.86
CA ASP A 29 -0.74 -0.41 22.58
C ASP A 29 -1.37 -1.14 21.38
N ARG A 30 -1.55 -2.45 21.45
CA ARG A 30 -2.17 -3.23 20.40
C ARG A 30 -3.65 -2.88 20.18
N ASN A 31 -4.41 -2.68 21.25
CA ASN A 31 -5.81 -2.23 21.16
C ASN A 31 -5.89 -0.83 20.54
N LEU A 32 -4.95 0.07 20.86
CA LEU A 32 -4.85 1.38 20.22
C LEU A 32 -4.57 1.27 18.72
N HIS A 33 -3.64 0.38 18.31
CA HIS A 33 -3.40 0.13 16.90
C HIS A 33 -4.66 -0.36 16.18
N TYR A 34 -5.35 -1.34 16.73
CA TYR A 34 -6.58 -1.87 16.14
C TYR A 34 -7.70 -0.85 16.07
N LEU A 35 -7.86 -0.04 17.12
CA LEU A 35 -8.86 1.04 17.16
C LEU A 35 -8.59 2.09 16.09
N GLY A 36 -7.35 2.55 15.98
CA GLY A 36 -6.97 3.52 14.95
C GLY A 36 -7.16 2.99 13.52
N ARG A 37 -6.83 1.71 13.28
CA ARG A 37 -7.10 1.04 12.01
C ARG A 37 -8.60 0.94 11.72
N GLU A 38 -9.43 0.63 12.71
CA GLU A 38 -10.89 0.56 12.53
C GLU A 38 -11.49 1.95 12.24
N TYR A 39 -10.99 3.00 12.87
CA TYR A 39 -11.36 4.38 12.51
C TYR A 39 -11.01 4.71 11.05
N MET A 40 -9.84 4.29 10.57
CA MET A 40 -9.43 4.46 9.17
C MET A 40 -10.41 3.76 8.22
N TYR A 41 -10.78 2.51 8.48
CA TYR A 41 -11.75 1.77 7.65
C TYR A 41 -13.14 2.41 7.62
N ARG A 42 -13.51 3.19 8.64
CA ARG A 42 -14.79 3.89 8.72
C ARG A 42 -14.73 5.34 8.23
N GLY A 43 -13.59 5.78 7.73
CA GLY A 43 -13.42 7.16 7.25
C GLY A 43 -13.38 8.20 8.38
N ARG A 44 -13.19 7.77 9.63
CA ARG A 44 -13.03 8.66 10.79
C ARG A 44 -11.57 9.13 10.88
N TRP A 45 -11.16 9.94 9.90
CA TRP A 45 -9.76 10.29 9.67
C TRP A 45 -9.09 10.98 10.86
N ASP A 46 -9.76 11.92 11.51
CA ASP A 46 -9.20 12.64 12.67
C ASP A 46 -9.03 11.71 13.88
N ASP A 47 -9.98 10.82 14.09
CA ASP A 47 -9.89 9.83 15.17
C ASP A 47 -8.77 8.82 14.90
N CYS A 48 -8.62 8.37 13.66
CA CYS A 48 -7.52 7.51 13.24
C CYS A 48 -6.15 8.17 13.53
N ILE A 49 -5.96 9.40 13.07
CA ILE A 49 -4.70 10.13 13.27
C ILE A 49 -4.39 10.25 14.75
N ARG A 50 -5.31 10.78 15.56
CA ARG A 50 -5.12 11.00 16.99
C ARG A 50 -4.80 9.69 17.74
N THR A 51 -5.55 8.63 17.45
CA THR A 51 -5.37 7.34 18.11
C THR A 51 -4.04 6.69 17.76
N LEU A 52 -3.64 6.74 16.47
CA LEU A 52 -2.38 6.13 16.05
C LEU A 52 -1.15 6.98 16.41
N GLU A 53 -1.26 8.30 16.49
CA GLU A 53 -0.19 9.13 17.07
C GLU A 53 0.00 8.81 18.56
N HIS A 54 -1.08 8.56 19.30
CA HIS A 54 -0.98 8.07 20.68
C HIS A 54 -0.29 6.70 20.74
N HIS A 55 -0.73 5.71 19.93
CA HIS A 55 -0.05 4.42 19.81
C HIS A 55 1.45 4.58 19.59
N LEU A 56 1.86 5.41 18.61
CA LEU A 56 3.26 5.62 18.28
C LEU A 56 4.08 6.28 19.42
N SER A 57 3.43 7.01 20.33
CA SER A 57 4.07 7.64 21.49
C SER A 57 4.25 6.68 22.67
N MET A 58 3.61 5.53 22.67
CA MET A 58 3.67 4.57 23.78
C MET A 58 5.02 3.87 23.86
N PRO A 59 5.63 3.77 25.05
CA PRO A 59 6.90 3.04 25.23
C PRO A 59 6.78 1.53 24.95
N THR A 60 5.59 0.96 25.08
CA THR A 60 5.29 -0.45 24.82
C THR A 60 5.16 -0.78 23.34
N ALA A 61 4.81 0.19 22.50
CA ALA A 61 4.66 0.02 21.06
C ALA A 61 6.04 -0.11 20.36
N THR A 62 6.70 -1.25 20.55
CA THR A 62 8.09 -1.47 20.07
C THR A 62 8.17 -2.27 18.78
N TRP A 63 7.07 -2.92 18.36
CA TRP A 63 7.07 -3.72 17.14
C TRP A 63 7.03 -2.83 15.88
N LYS A 64 8.18 -2.73 15.22
CA LYS A 64 8.38 -1.81 14.09
C LYS A 64 7.40 -1.99 12.94
N ASP A 65 7.03 -3.24 12.62
CA ASP A 65 6.08 -3.49 11.53
C ASP A 65 4.70 -2.90 11.84
N GLU A 66 4.22 -3.05 13.09
CA GLU A 66 2.94 -2.49 13.52
C GLU A 66 2.99 -0.96 13.60
N ARG A 67 4.11 -0.40 14.07
CA ARG A 67 4.36 1.05 14.05
C ARG A 67 4.33 1.61 12.63
N ALA A 68 5.00 0.95 11.69
CA ALA A 68 4.98 1.33 10.28
C ALA A 68 3.57 1.24 9.69
N ALA A 69 2.78 0.22 10.04
CA ALA A 69 1.39 0.12 9.64
C ALA A 69 0.55 1.29 10.20
N SER A 70 0.74 1.66 11.46
CA SER A 70 0.09 2.84 12.06
C SER A 70 0.45 4.13 11.31
N MET A 71 1.71 4.32 10.96
CA MET A 71 2.17 5.48 10.16
C MET A 71 1.52 5.48 8.76
N ARG A 72 1.38 4.33 8.11
CA ARG A 72 0.68 4.19 6.83
C ARG A 72 -0.79 4.59 6.93
N TYR A 73 -1.49 4.19 7.99
CA TYR A 73 -2.91 4.54 8.19
C TYR A 73 -3.08 6.03 8.51
N ILE A 74 -2.15 6.65 9.24
CA ILE A 74 -2.11 8.11 9.44
C ILE A 74 -1.89 8.79 8.09
N ALA A 75 -0.93 8.33 7.27
CA ALA A 75 -0.64 8.87 5.95
C ALA A 75 -1.88 8.82 5.05
N LEU A 76 -2.55 7.66 4.97
CA LEU A 76 -3.79 7.51 4.20
C LEU A 76 -4.88 8.46 4.71
N SER A 77 -5.00 8.63 6.03
CA SER A 77 -5.98 9.55 6.61
C SER A 77 -5.72 11.01 6.21
N TRP A 78 -4.46 11.46 6.22
CA TRP A 78 -4.09 12.78 5.70
C TRP A 78 -4.35 12.91 4.20
N LEU A 79 -4.06 11.86 3.43
CA LEU A 79 -4.35 11.83 1.99
C LEU A 79 -5.86 11.99 1.71
N ARG A 80 -6.70 11.29 2.46
CA ARG A 80 -8.17 11.38 2.37
C ARG A 80 -8.73 12.74 2.81
N LYS A 81 -8.01 13.45 3.68
CA LYS A 81 -8.30 14.85 4.06
C LYS A 81 -7.76 15.85 3.03
N GLY A 82 -7.05 15.42 1.99
CA GLY A 82 -6.50 16.29 0.94
C GLY A 82 -5.11 16.85 1.26
N ASP A 83 -4.52 16.53 2.41
CA ASP A 83 -3.17 16.98 2.78
C ASP A 83 -2.11 16.01 2.28
N ARG A 84 -1.74 16.18 1.01
CA ARG A 84 -0.74 15.36 0.32
C ARG A 84 0.67 15.50 0.93
N ALA A 85 0.99 16.67 1.46
CA ALA A 85 2.31 16.91 2.02
C ALA A 85 2.51 16.11 3.31
N ARG A 86 1.54 16.15 4.24
CA ARG A 86 1.56 15.33 5.46
C ARG A 86 1.47 13.84 5.15
N ALA A 87 0.66 13.44 4.18
CA ALA A 87 0.57 12.04 3.76
C ALA A 87 1.94 11.52 3.30
N ARG A 88 2.65 12.26 2.45
CA ARG A 88 4.01 11.92 1.97
C ARG A 88 4.99 11.78 3.12
N ASP A 89 5.01 12.73 4.05
CA ASP A 89 5.89 12.71 5.22
C ASP A 89 5.66 11.44 6.07
N TRP A 90 4.40 11.10 6.35
CA TRP A 90 4.07 9.91 7.11
C TRP A 90 4.40 8.60 6.39
N TYR A 91 4.23 8.52 5.05
CA TYR A 91 4.70 7.35 4.30
C TYR A 91 6.22 7.19 4.33
N LEU A 92 6.97 8.29 4.23
CA LEU A 92 8.44 8.26 4.35
C LEU A 92 8.88 7.83 5.74
N ARG A 93 8.20 8.26 6.80
CA ARG A 93 8.45 7.77 8.18
C ARG A 93 8.17 6.28 8.30
N ALA A 94 7.09 5.78 7.70
CA ALA A 94 6.78 4.34 7.70
C ALA A 94 7.87 3.53 6.99
N ILE A 95 8.42 4.03 5.88
CA ILE A 95 9.55 3.43 5.17
C ILE A 95 10.79 3.40 6.07
N ALA A 96 11.09 4.50 6.76
CA ALA A 96 12.25 4.58 7.66
C ALA A 96 12.12 3.68 8.89
N GLU A 97 10.90 3.51 9.43
CA GLU A 97 10.62 2.64 10.59
C GLU A 97 10.80 1.15 10.25
N ALA A 98 10.29 0.71 9.09
CA ALA A 98 10.34 -0.69 8.67
C ALA A 98 10.73 -0.83 7.18
N PRO A 99 12.00 -0.58 6.82
CA PRO A 99 12.45 -0.56 5.43
C PRO A 99 12.44 -1.95 4.75
N HIS A 100 12.20 -3.01 5.51
CA HIS A 100 12.06 -4.39 5.02
C HIS A 100 10.62 -4.75 4.61
N LEU A 101 9.64 -3.85 4.77
CA LEU A 101 8.26 -4.04 4.35
C LEU A 101 8.03 -3.41 2.98
N ARG A 102 7.32 -4.11 2.07
CA ARG A 102 6.92 -3.55 0.78
C ARG A 102 5.80 -2.52 0.88
N GLU A 103 4.90 -2.71 1.82
CA GLU A 103 3.66 -1.98 1.97
C GLU A 103 3.85 -0.45 2.04
N PRO A 104 4.78 0.10 2.85
CA PRO A 104 4.98 1.55 2.89
C PRO A 104 5.45 2.15 1.56
N TYR A 105 6.31 1.44 0.83
CA TYR A 105 6.77 1.88 -0.50
C TYR A 105 5.63 1.84 -1.52
N MET A 106 4.80 0.80 -1.47
CA MET A 106 3.68 0.64 -2.39
C MET A 106 2.58 1.68 -2.17
N ASP A 107 2.29 2.02 -0.90
CA ASP A 107 1.31 3.07 -0.59
C ASP A 107 1.79 4.44 -1.09
N LEU A 108 3.07 4.76 -0.88
CA LEU A 108 3.65 5.99 -1.43
C LEU A 108 3.66 5.97 -2.96
N ALA A 109 4.00 4.86 -3.59
CA ALA A 109 3.97 4.73 -5.04
C ALA A 109 2.56 4.92 -5.62
N ARG A 110 1.50 4.39 -4.96
CA ARG A 110 0.10 4.63 -5.35
C ARG A 110 -0.27 6.11 -5.25
N MET A 111 0.11 6.78 -4.16
CA MET A 111 -0.13 8.21 -4.01
C MET A 111 0.56 9.02 -5.11
N LEU A 112 1.82 8.70 -5.43
CA LEU A 112 2.58 9.36 -6.50
C LEU A 112 1.99 9.06 -7.88
N TYR A 113 1.45 7.87 -8.08
CA TYR A 113 0.74 7.51 -9.31
C TYR A 113 -0.49 8.40 -9.52
N ASP A 114 -1.31 8.61 -8.49
CA ASP A 114 -2.47 9.51 -8.53
C ASP A 114 -2.08 10.99 -8.74
N MET A 115 -0.82 11.32 -8.53
CA MET A 115 -0.24 12.65 -8.76
C MET A 115 0.54 12.74 -10.08
N GLU A 116 0.59 11.66 -10.86
CA GLU A 116 1.38 11.54 -12.10
C GLU A 116 2.88 11.80 -11.92
N GLU A 117 3.41 11.59 -10.71
CA GLU A 117 4.82 11.71 -10.39
C GLU A 117 5.56 10.41 -10.77
N TRP A 118 5.70 10.14 -12.08
CA TRP A 118 6.11 8.86 -12.65
C TRP A 118 7.49 8.38 -12.20
N ASP A 119 8.46 9.27 -12.09
CA ASP A 119 9.80 8.89 -11.62
C ASP A 119 9.77 8.43 -10.15
N GLY A 120 8.93 9.05 -9.33
CA GLY A 120 8.67 8.61 -7.96
C GLY A 120 8.03 7.24 -7.91
N VAL A 121 7.04 6.97 -8.78
CA VAL A 121 6.42 5.63 -8.92
C VAL A 121 7.49 4.60 -9.24
N LEU A 122 8.35 4.87 -10.24
CA LEU A 122 9.42 3.96 -10.65
C LEU A 122 10.41 3.70 -9.52
N TYR A 123 10.79 4.73 -8.78
CA TYR A 123 11.73 4.61 -7.68
C TYR A 123 11.17 3.75 -6.54
N PHE A 124 9.98 4.09 -6.00
CA PHE A 124 9.43 3.40 -4.84
C PHE A 124 8.97 1.98 -5.15
N THR A 125 8.42 1.72 -6.33
CA THR A 125 8.12 0.34 -6.75
C THR A 125 9.39 -0.48 -6.95
N GLY A 126 10.48 0.12 -7.44
CA GLY A 126 11.79 -0.52 -7.53
C GLY A 126 12.34 -0.91 -6.16
N CYS A 127 12.25 -0.01 -5.17
CA CYS A 127 12.60 -0.30 -3.79
C CYS A 127 11.76 -1.46 -3.22
N ALA A 128 10.44 -1.44 -3.44
CA ALA A 128 9.55 -2.52 -3.00
C ALA A 128 9.95 -3.87 -3.61
N LEU A 129 10.23 -3.93 -4.92
CA LEU A 129 10.60 -5.15 -5.61
C LEU A 129 11.98 -5.69 -5.20
N SER A 130 12.88 -4.84 -4.71
CA SER A 130 14.18 -5.28 -4.17
C SER A 130 14.04 -6.05 -2.85
N ILE A 131 12.93 -5.93 -2.15
CA ILE A 131 12.60 -6.70 -0.95
C ILE A 131 12.05 -8.06 -1.37
N THR A 132 12.83 -9.11 -1.22
CA THR A 132 12.48 -10.46 -1.69
C THR A 132 11.93 -11.38 -0.60
N ILE A 133 12.13 -11.04 0.67
CA ILE A 133 11.68 -11.85 1.81
C ILE A 133 10.33 -11.34 2.28
N ARG A 134 9.28 -12.13 2.04
CA ARG A 134 7.92 -11.79 2.48
C ARG A 134 7.74 -12.08 3.96
N PRO A 135 7.41 -11.09 4.79
CA PRO A 135 7.12 -11.30 6.21
C PRO A 135 5.86 -12.16 6.40
N LYS A 136 5.89 -13.04 7.42
CA LYS A 136 4.73 -13.86 7.81
C LYS A 136 3.94 -13.17 8.92
N THR A 137 3.49 -11.96 8.68
CA THR A 137 2.72 -11.17 9.66
C THR A 137 1.36 -10.78 9.10
N TYR A 138 0.42 -10.42 9.99
CA TYR A 138 -0.92 -9.99 9.59
C TYR A 138 -0.93 -8.61 8.89
N ILE A 139 0.19 -7.89 8.96
CA ILE A 139 0.38 -6.58 8.35
C ILE A 139 0.75 -6.71 6.85
N CYS A 140 1.25 -7.89 6.45
CA CYS A 140 1.67 -8.15 5.07
C CYS A 140 0.46 -8.24 4.14
N GLU A 141 0.34 -7.29 3.22
CA GLU A 141 -0.76 -7.19 2.26
C GLU A 141 -0.43 -7.90 0.95
N ALA A 142 -1.35 -8.74 0.47
CA ALA A 142 -1.12 -9.56 -0.71
C ALA A 142 -0.81 -8.73 -1.96
N ASP A 143 -1.44 -7.56 -2.12
CA ASP A 143 -1.28 -6.70 -3.30
C ASP A 143 0.16 -6.21 -3.48
N SER A 144 0.85 -5.90 -2.37
CA SER A 144 2.24 -5.44 -2.39
C SER A 144 3.22 -6.55 -2.85
N TRP A 145 2.76 -7.81 -2.83
CA TRP A 145 3.53 -9.00 -3.20
C TRP A 145 3.01 -9.69 -4.46
N GLY A 146 1.98 -9.14 -5.08
CA GLY A 146 1.35 -9.63 -6.30
C GLY A 146 1.77 -8.84 -7.54
N SER A 147 0.81 -8.67 -8.46
CA SER A 147 0.99 -7.98 -9.73
C SER A 147 1.15 -6.46 -9.62
N LEU A 148 0.66 -5.86 -8.53
CA LEU A 148 0.55 -4.40 -8.40
C LEU A 148 1.87 -3.63 -8.57
N PRO A 149 3.02 -4.04 -7.97
CA PRO A 149 4.27 -3.31 -8.18
C PRO A 149 4.66 -3.22 -9.66
N HIS A 150 4.54 -4.32 -10.40
CA HIS A 150 4.82 -4.40 -11.83
C HIS A 150 3.81 -3.61 -12.66
N ASP A 151 2.54 -3.65 -12.31
CA ASP A 151 1.49 -2.90 -13.00
C ASP A 151 1.68 -1.39 -12.88
N LEU A 152 1.98 -0.87 -11.70
CA LEU A 152 2.30 0.55 -11.51
C LEU A 152 3.56 0.96 -12.29
N ARG A 153 4.59 0.12 -12.32
CA ARG A 153 5.81 0.37 -13.10
C ARG A 153 5.52 0.37 -14.59
N CYS A 154 4.73 -0.56 -15.07
CA CYS A 154 4.29 -0.62 -16.45
C CYS A 154 3.64 0.71 -16.87
N GLN A 155 2.69 1.20 -16.08
CA GLN A 155 2.00 2.46 -16.36
C GLN A 155 2.97 3.65 -16.36
N ALA A 156 3.85 3.76 -15.36
CA ALA A 156 4.82 4.84 -15.26
C ALA A 156 5.82 4.83 -16.43
N LEU A 157 6.29 3.65 -16.85
CA LEU A 157 7.17 3.50 -18.00
C LEU A 157 6.46 3.86 -19.32
N PHE A 158 5.19 3.49 -19.44
CA PHE A 158 4.38 3.86 -20.60
C PHE A 158 4.21 5.37 -20.70
N GLN A 159 3.84 6.04 -19.60
CA GLN A 159 3.64 7.48 -19.54
C GLN A 159 4.94 8.27 -19.81
N THR A 160 6.07 7.69 -19.48
CA THR A 160 7.40 8.28 -19.76
C THR A 160 7.99 7.86 -21.12
N GLY A 161 7.20 7.21 -21.99
CA GLY A 161 7.60 6.83 -23.35
C GLY A 161 8.52 5.60 -23.44
N ARG A 162 8.82 4.93 -22.34
CA ARG A 162 9.73 3.77 -22.26
C ARG A 162 8.97 2.46 -22.58
N ARG A 163 8.36 2.39 -23.77
CA ARG A 163 7.38 1.35 -24.14
C ARG A 163 7.90 -0.08 -24.06
N ALA A 164 9.16 -0.33 -24.46
CA ALA A 164 9.74 -1.67 -24.38
C ALA A 164 9.85 -2.15 -22.92
N LEU A 165 10.35 -1.30 -22.01
CA LEU A 165 10.40 -1.61 -20.58
C LEU A 165 9.01 -1.74 -19.97
N ALA A 166 8.04 -0.95 -20.44
CA ALA A 166 6.64 -1.08 -20.01
C ALA A 166 6.08 -2.47 -20.38
N LEU A 167 6.41 -3.00 -21.56
CA LEU A 167 5.99 -4.36 -21.96
C LEU A 167 6.60 -5.44 -21.06
N ASP A 168 7.87 -5.30 -20.68
CA ASP A 168 8.50 -6.26 -19.76
C ASP A 168 7.81 -6.27 -18.38
N GLU A 169 7.48 -5.10 -17.85
CA GLU A 169 6.73 -4.98 -16.59
C GLU A 169 5.28 -5.46 -16.73
N ALA A 170 4.61 -5.23 -17.87
CA ALA A 170 3.28 -5.77 -18.11
C ALA A 170 3.26 -7.30 -18.12
N ARG A 171 4.28 -7.92 -18.74
CA ARG A 171 4.44 -9.39 -18.73
C ARG A 171 4.73 -9.93 -17.33
N ALA A 172 5.55 -9.22 -16.53
CA ALA A 172 5.82 -9.57 -15.15
C ALA A 172 4.55 -9.47 -14.28
N ALA A 173 3.74 -8.42 -14.45
CA ALA A 173 2.45 -8.29 -13.79
C ALA A 173 1.50 -9.43 -14.14
N LEU A 174 1.39 -9.77 -15.44
CA LEU A 174 0.56 -10.87 -15.92
C LEU A 174 1.03 -12.23 -15.39
N ALA A 175 2.34 -12.45 -15.26
CA ALA A 175 2.90 -13.67 -14.66
C ALA A 175 2.47 -13.84 -13.19
N CYS A 176 2.32 -12.74 -12.45
CA CYS A 176 1.81 -12.77 -11.07
C CYS A 176 0.30 -13.06 -10.99
N ALA A 177 -0.48 -12.69 -12.01
CA ALA A 177 -1.94 -12.88 -12.06
C ALA A 177 -2.40 -13.28 -13.46
N PRO A 178 -2.15 -14.53 -13.90
CA PRO A 178 -2.38 -14.98 -15.29
C PRO A 178 -3.84 -14.94 -15.74
N SER A 179 -4.77 -14.98 -14.81
CA SER A 179 -6.21 -14.94 -15.08
C SER A 179 -6.79 -13.53 -15.18
N ASP A 180 -6.02 -12.48 -14.87
CA ASP A 180 -6.51 -11.10 -14.92
C ASP A 180 -6.66 -10.63 -16.38
N PRO A 181 -7.89 -10.37 -16.88
CA PRO A 181 -8.11 -9.94 -18.27
C PRO A 181 -7.54 -8.54 -18.54
N ARG A 182 -7.47 -7.66 -17.55
CA ARG A 182 -6.94 -6.30 -17.70
C ARG A 182 -5.43 -6.35 -17.96
N LEU A 183 -4.68 -7.15 -17.19
CA LEU A 183 -3.24 -7.31 -17.38
C LEU A 183 -2.90 -7.96 -18.72
N ARG A 184 -3.72 -8.93 -19.17
CA ARG A 184 -3.60 -9.52 -20.50
C ARG A 184 -3.84 -8.49 -21.60
N GLY A 185 -4.83 -7.63 -21.43
CA GLY A 185 -5.09 -6.50 -22.33
C GLY A 185 -3.94 -5.52 -22.40
N ASN A 186 -3.32 -5.18 -21.26
CA ASN A 186 -2.15 -4.29 -21.21
C ASN A 186 -0.98 -4.84 -22.05
N VAL A 187 -0.69 -6.14 -21.94
CA VAL A 187 0.36 -6.79 -22.75
C VAL A 187 0.04 -6.69 -24.23
N ALA A 188 -1.19 -7.06 -24.65
CA ALA A 188 -1.59 -7.05 -26.04
C ALA A 188 -1.49 -5.64 -26.67
N VAL A 189 -1.93 -4.61 -25.97
CA VAL A 189 -1.85 -3.21 -26.41
C VAL A 189 -0.39 -2.77 -26.60
N LEU A 190 0.48 -3.09 -25.65
CA LEU A 190 1.90 -2.71 -25.74
C LEU A 190 2.62 -3.45 -26.87
N GLU A 191 2.32 -4.73 -27.09
CA GLU A 191 2.87 -5.50 -28.23
C GLU A 191 2.44 -4.91 -29.57
N GLN A 192 1.17 -4.54 -29.72
CA GLN A 192 0.68 -3.87 -30.91
C GLN A 192 1.40 -2.55 -31.17
N LEU A 193 1.51 -1.68 -30.16
CA LEU A 193 2.16 -0.36 -30.29
C LEU A 193 3.63 -0.47 -30.67
N LEU A 194 4.36 -1.45 -30.16
CA LEU A 194 5.75 -1.69 -30.50
C LEU A 194 5.90 -2.22 -31.93
N GLY A 195 5.06 -3.17 -32.35
CA GLY A 195 5.06 -3.70 -33.71
C GLY A 195 4.66 -2.66 -34.78
N GLU A 196 3.85 -1.67 -34.43
CA GLU A 196 3.54 -0.54 -35.31
C GLU A 196 4.74 0.43 -35.44
N THR A 197 5.47 0.64 -34.35
CA THR A 197 6.67 1.49 -34.34
C THR A 197 7.78 0.89 -35.20
N GLU A 198 8.01 -0.42 -35.14
CA GLU A 198 9.02 -1.13 -35.96
C GLU A 198 8.67 -1.09 -37.46
N ARG A 199 7.39 -1.18 -37.82
CA ARG A 199 6.94 -1.10 -39.23
C ARG A 199 6.99 0.31 -39.80
N SER A 200 7.00 1.33 -38.97
CA SER A 200 7.05 2.74 -39.37
C SER A 200 8.45 3.34 -39.33
N ALA A 201 9.45 2.58 -38.89
CA ALA A 201 10.84 2.96 -38.94
C ALA A 201 11.36 2.81 -40.40
N PRO A 202 11.99 3.85 -41.00
CA PRO A 202 12.44 3.84 -42.38
C PRO A 202 13.62 2.89 -42.65
#